data_4acf89f51c5a86b0eb9d507cc8296cd4
#
_entry.id   4acf89f51c5a86b0eb9d507cc8296cd4
#
_cell.length_a   1.000
_cell.length_b   1.000
_cell.length_c   1.000
_cell.angle_alpha   90.00
_cell.angle_beta   90.00
_cell.angle_gamma   90.00
#
_symmetry.space_group_name_H-M   'P 1'
#
loop_
_entity.id
_entity.type
_entity.pdbx_description
1 polymer ?
#
loop_
_entity_poly.entity_id
_entity_poly.type
_entity_poly.pdbx_seq_one_letter_code
_entity_poly.pdbx_strand_id
1 'polypeptide(L)' 'MKVTIAGNVKDIKEGTTLAQLVVDEKVENPEYVTVTVNDDFVENHDLANVTLKENDVVEVLYFMGGGSF' A
#
# COMPACT_ATOMS: atom_id res chain seq x y z
N MET A 1 -14.27 1.01 7.21
CA MET A 1 -14.14 1.91 6.06
C MET A 1 -13.62 1.16 4.86
N LYS A 2 -13.85 1.68 3.68
CA LYS A 2 -13.48 0.97 2.47
C LYS A 2 -12.34 1.66 1.78
N VAL A 3 -11.35 0.88 1.37
CA VAL A 3 -10.24 1.36 0.55
C VAL A 3 -10.07 0.42 -0.62
N THR A 4 -9.44 0.90 -1.67
CA THR A 4 -9.11 0.07 -2.82
C THR A 4 -7.62 -0.23 -2.75
N ILE A 5 -7.25 -1.49 -2.84
CA ILE A 5 -5.85 -1.87 -2.89
C ILE A 5 -5.65 -2.82 -4.05
N ALA A 6 -4.70 -2.47 -4.92
CA ALA A 6 -4.37 -3.25 -6.11
C ALA A 6 -5.63 -3.58 -6.93
N GLY A 7 -6.53 -2.61 -7.03
CA GLY A 7 -7.76 -2.77 -7.80
C GLY A 7 -8.90 -3.46 -7.09
N ASN A 8 -8.70 -3.88 -5.85
CA ASN A 8 -9.73 -4.58 -5.08
C ASN A 8 -10.20 -3.73 -3.92
N VAL A 9 -11.52 -3.63 -3.75
CA VAL A 9 -12.10 -2.89 -2.63
C VAL A 9 -12.05 -3.78 -1.39
N LYS A 10 -11.54 -3.23 -0.30
CA LYS A 10 -11.45 -3.94 0.96
C LYS A 10 -12.02 -3.11 2.08
N ASP A 11 -12.62 -3.79 3.04
CA ASP A 11 -13.17 -3.15 4.22
C ASP A 11 -12.14 -3.28 5.34
N ILE A 12 -11.65 -2.16 5.84
CA ILE A 12 -10.63 -2.14 6.87
C ILE A 12 -11.09 -1.27 8.04
N LYS A 13 -10.40 -1.41 9.16
CA LYS A 13 -10.73 -0.62 10.33
C LYS A 13 -10.25 0.81 10.18
N GLU A 14 -11.00 1.74 10.75
CA GLU A 14 -10.52 3.11 10.82
C GLU A 14 -9.24 3.16 11.62
N GLY A 15 -8.33 4.03 11.19
CA GLY A 15 -7.06 4.16 11.86
C GLY A 15 -6.00 3.21 11.35
N THR A 16 -6.33 2.35 10.40
CA THR A 16 -5.34 1.45 9.81
C THR A 16 -4.29 2.27 9.08
N THR A 17 -3.03 1.97 9.35
CA THR A 17 -1.94 2.63 8.65
C THR A 17 -1.62 1.90 7.36
N LEU A 18 -0.93 2.59 6.47
CA LEU A 18 -0.50 1.97 5.23
C LEU A 18 0.45 0.81 5.51
N ALA A 19 1.31 0.95 6.52
CA ALA A 19 2.21 -0.13 6.89
C ALA A 19 1.43 -1.37 7.30
N GLN A 20 0.36 -1.20 8.07
CA GLN A 20 -0.45 -2.33 8.49
C GLN A 20 -1.14 -2.96 7.30
N LEU A 21 -1.64 -2.16 6.38
CA LEU A 21 -2.31 -2.68 5.19
C LEU A 21 -1.35 -3.51 4.35
N VAL A 22 -0.13 -3.03 4.19
CA VAL A 22 0.89 -3.75 3.41
C VAL A 22 1.17 -5.11 4.04
N VAL A 23 1.25 -5.16 5.37
CA VAL A 23 1.45 -6.43 6.08
C VAL A 23 0.25 -7.35 5.88
N ASP A 24 -0.95 -6.80 6.01
CA ASP A 24 -2.17 -7.60 5.90
C ASP A 24 -2.34 -8.18 4.49
N GLU A 25 -1.87 -7.47 3.48
CA GLU A 25 -1.94 -7.94 2.11
C GLU A 25 -0.79 -8.85 1.74
N LYS A 26 0.07 -9.16 2.70
CA LYS A 26 1.18 -10.09 2.53
C LYS A 26 2.11 -9.67 1.40
N VAL A 27 2.37 -8.39 1.33
CA VAL A 27 3.32 -7.88 0.36
C VAL A 27 4.71 -8.34 0.76
N GLU A 28 5.39 -9.05 -0.13
CA GLU A 28 6.74 -9.51 0.14
C GLU A 28 7.72 -8.40 -0.11
N ASN A 29 8.73 -8.31 0.75
CA ASN A 29 9.79 -7.34 0.60
C ASN A 29 9.25 -5.93 0.39
N PRO A 30 8.47 -5.41 1.33
CA PRO A 30 7.86 -4.08 1.13
C PRO A 30 8.87 -2.98 0.89
N GLU A 31 10.13 -3.19 1.27
CA GLU A 31 11.16 -2.19 1.02
C GLU A 31 11.57 -2.12 -0.44
N TYR A 32 11.13 -3.07 -1.26
CA TYR A 32 11.45 -3.08 -2.68
C TYR A 32 10.25 -2.73 -3.55
N VAL A 33 9.16 -2.33 -2.95
CA VAL A 33 7.99 -1.97 -3.73
C VAL A 33 7.73 -0.48 -3.56
N THR A 34 7.07 0.07 -4.55
CA THR A 34 6.61 1.45 -4.48
C THR A 34 5.13 1.41 -4.16
N VAL A 35 4.73 2.15 -3.13
CA VAL A 35 3.35 2.23 -2.72
C VAL A 35 2.84 3.63 -2.99
N THR A 36 1.66 3.73 -3.57
CA THR A 36 1.03 5.02 -3.77
C THR A 36 -0.33 5.03 -3.09
N VAL A 37 -0.72 6.21 -2.61
CA VAL A 37 -2.05 6.43 -2.07
C VAL A 37 -2.63 7.61 -2.83
N ASN A 38 -3.71 7.38 -3.57
CA ASN A 38 -4.34 8.41 -4.39
C ASN A 38 -3.32 9.06 -5.33
N ASP A 39 -2.47 8.22 -5.93
CA ASP A 39 -1.42 8.62 -6.88
C ASP A 39 -0.23 9.34 -6.26
N ASP A 40 -0.18 9.47 -4.94
CA ASP A 40 0.97 10.08 -4.28
C ASP A 40 1.90 8.99 -3.80
N PHE A 41 3.18 9.10 -4.12
CA PHE A 41 4.17 8.15 -3.65
C PHE A 41 4.35 8.23 -2.15
N VAL A 42 4.46 7.07 -1.52
CA VAL A 42 4.78 7.00 -0.10
C VAL A 42 6.07 6.21 0.03
N GLU A 43 7.06 6.83 0.64
CA GLU A 43 8.33 6.17 0.83
C GLU A 43 8.22 5.07 1.88
N ASN A 44 9.07 4.08 1.74
CA ASN A 44 9.04 2.92 2.60
C ASN A 44 9.06 3.29 4.09
N HIS A 45 9.92 4.23 4.45
CA HIS A 45 10.03 4.61 5.86
C HIS A 45 8.86 5.45 6.36
N ASP A 46 7.97 5.87 5.47
CA ASP A 46 6.80 6.66 5.84
C ASP A 46 5.52 5.85 5.89
N LEU A 47 5.57 4.58 5.57
CA LEU A 47 4.36 3.77 5.52
C LEU A 47 3.60 3.78 6.85
N ALA A 48 4.32 3.77 7.95
CA ALA A 48 3.70 3.74 9.26
C ALA A 48 3.12 5.10 9.66
N ASN A 49 3.48 6.15 8.94
CA ASN A 49 3.02 7.50 9.23
C ASN A 49 1.79 7.89 8.40
N VAL A 50 1.35 7.02 7.51
CA VAL A 50 0.20 7.30 6.67
C VAL A 50 -0.99 6.53 7.21
N THR A 51 -2.00 7.27 7.67
CA THR A 51 -3.24 6.67 8.13
C THR A 51 -4.24 6.73 6.99
N LEU A 52 -4.82 5.58 6.68
CA LEU A 52 -5.74 5.47 5.56
C LEU A 52 -7.10 6.08 5.89
N LYS A 53 -7.80 6.51 4.87
CA LYS A 53 -9.10 7.14 5.01
C LYS A 53 -10.09 6.44 4.09
N GLU A 54 -11.35 6.70 4.33
CA GLU A 54 -12.42 6.16 3.50
C GLU A 54 -12.18 6.50 2.03
N ASN A 55 -12.30 5.51 1.17
CA ASN A 55 -12.18 5.64 -0.28
C ASN A 55 -10.75 5.89 -0.79
N ASP A 56 -9.75 5.73 0.06
CA ASP A 56 -8.37 5.83 -0.43
C ASP A 56 -8.09 4.74 -1.45
N VAL A 57 -7.30 5.07 -2.44
CA VAL A 57 -6.88 4.13 -3.47
C VAL A 57 -5.40 3.87 -3.29
N VAL A 58 -5.06 2.64 -2.96
CA VAL A 58 -3.69 2.23 -2.68
C VAL A 58 -3.21 1.33 -3.81
N GLU A 59 -2.05 1.64 -4.34
CA GLU A 59 -1.45 0.78 -5.35
C GLU A 59 -0.07 0.36 -4.90
N VAL A 60 0.27 -0.89 -5.19
CA VAL A 60 1.57 -1.44 -4.86
C VAL A 60 2.24 -1.80 -6.18
N LEU A 61 3.32 -1.11 -6.46
CA LEU A 61 4.05 -1.30 -7.70
C LEU A 61 5.32 -2.07 -7.40
N TYR A 62 5.40 -3.28 -7.90
CA TYR A 62 6.55 -4.11 -7.67
C TYR A 62 7.61 -3.81 -8.70
N PHE A 63 8.80 -3.51 -8.22
CA PHE A 63 9.95 -3.43 -9.11
C PHE A 63 10.45 -4.82 -9.35
N MET A 64 10.16 -5.33 -10.50
CA MET A 64 10.68 -6.64 -10.85
C MET A 64 12.16 -6.55 -11.16
N GLY A 65 12.64 -5.34 -11.18
CA GLY A 65 14.03 -5.13 -11.49
C GLY A 65 14.35 -5.75 -12.82
N GLY A 66 15.50 -5.64 -13.23
CA GLY A 66 15.90 -6.30 -14.43
C GLY A 66 15.88 -7.80 -14.28
N GLY A 67 15.67 -8.26 -13.08
CA GLY A 67 15.74 -9.67 -12.82
C GLY A 67 14.69 -10.48 -13.51
N SER A 68 13.67 -9.85 -13.97
CA SER A 68 12.59 -10.58 -14.59
C SER A 68 12.91 -10.96 -16.04
N PHE A 69 14.01 -10.62 -16.49
CA PHE A 69 14.36 -10.96 -17.88
C PHE A 69 15.78 -11.13 -18.07
#